data_bf4c5197238e96d10a319aa85dc596cc
#
_entry.id   bf4c5197238e96d10a319aa85dc596cc
#
_cell.length_a   1.000
_cell.length_b   1.000
_cell.length_c   1.000
_cell.angle_alpha   90.00
_cell.angle_beta   90.00
_cell.angle_gamma   90.00
#
_symmetry.space_group_name_H-M   'P 1'
#
loop_
_entity.id
_entity.type
_entity.pdbx_description
1 polymer ?
#
loop_
_entity_poly.entity_id
_entity_poly.type
_entity_poly.pdbx_seq_one_letter_code
_entity_poly.pdbx_strand_id
1 'polypeptide(L)'
;MIFDHIGFNVKDFAESRAFYLKALAPLGITQIMGDEKSAMIGRQGEGAFWFGSYATPASPVHIAFAAKTREQVRQFHTAALAAGGKDNGAPGLRPEYHPNYYGAFIIDHDGHNIEAVCHTPE
;
A
#
# COMPACT_ATOMS: atom_id res chain seq x y z
N MET A 1 14.24 -4.97 -9.88
CA MET A 1 13.36 -5.37 -8.74
C MET A 1 13.33 -6.89 -8.65
N ILE A 2 13.49 -7.46 -7.46
CA ILE A 2 13.51 -8.91 -7.30
C ILE A 2 12.12 -9.56 -7.35
N PHE A 3 11.04 -8.77 -7.15
CA PHE A 3 9.69 -9.29 -7.24
C PHE A 3 9.01 -8.80 -8.51
N ASP A 4 8.38 -9.73 -9.24
CA ASP A 4 7.49 -9.40 -10.36
C ASP A 4 6.16 -8.89 -9.81
N HIS A 5 5.57 -9.64 -8.92
CA HIS A 5 4.34 -9.23 -8.23
C HIS A 5 4.25 -9.92 -6.87
N ILE A 6 3.47 -9.30 -5.98
CA ILE A 6 3.14 -9.83 -4.65
C ILE A 6 1.63 -9.82 -4.53
N GLY A 7 1.07 -10.81 -3.86
CA GLY A 7 -0.37 -10.85 -3.69
C GLY A 7 -0.81 -11.54 -2.42
N PHE A 8 -2.02 -11.22 -2.01
CA PHE A 8 -2.67 -11.90 -0.90
C PHE A 8 -4.20 -11.92 -1.10
N ASN A 9 -4.86 -12.75 -0.32
CA ASN A 9 -6.32 -12.78 -0.34
C ASN A 9 -6.89 -11.74 0.62
N VAL A 10 -8.08 -11.24 0.29
CA VAL A 10 -8.81 -10.27 1.10
C VAL A 10 -10.19 -10.83 1.41
N LYS A 11 -10.79 -10.36 2.48
CA LYS A 11 -12.09 -10.81 2.92
C LYS A 11 -13.21 -10.24 2.05
N ASP A 12 -13.16 -8.94 1.77
CA ASP A 12 -14.16 -8.22 0.98
C ASP A 12 -13.44 -7.52 -0.16
N PHE A 13 -13.58 -8.09 -1.37
CA PHE A 13 -12.85 -7.57 -2.53
C PHE A 13 -13.25 -6.13 -2.87
N ALA A 14 -14.56 -5.84 -2.90
CA ALA A 14 -15.02 -4.50 -3.27
C ALA A 14 -14.48 -3.43 -2.31
N GLU A 15 -14.49 -3.72 -1.02
CA GLU A 15 -13.96 -2.82 0.01
C GLU A 15 -12.46 -2.63 -0.13
N SER A 16 -11.71 -3.72 -0.30
CA SER A 16 -10.26 -3.66 -0.45
C SER A 16 -9.86 -2.94 -1.73
N ARG A 17 -10.56 -3.17 -2.84
CA ARG A 17 -10.29 -2.50 -4.10
C ARG A 17 -10.46 -0.99 -3.97
N ALA A 18 -11.58 -0.56 -3.40
CA ALA A 18 -11.83 0.86 -3.17
C ALA A 18 -10.74 1.48 -2.28
N PHE A 19 -10.37 0.78 -1.23
CA PHE A 19 -9.33 1.22 -0.30
C PHE A 19 -7.99 1.41 -1.01
N TYR A 20 -7.49 0.36 -1.69
CA TYR A 20 -6.16 0.42 -2.29
C TYR A 20 -6.05 1.40 -3.45
N LEU A 21 -7.09 1.50 -4.28
CA LEU A 21 -7.07 2.47 -5.37
C LEU A 21 -7.04 3.91 -4.85
N LYS A 22 -7.71 4.17 -3.73
CA LYS A 22 -7.69 5.51 -3.12
C LYS A 22 -6.37 5.78 -2.39
N ALA A 23 -5.94 4.84 -1.55
CA ALA A 23 -4.76 5.01 -0.71
C ALA A 23 -3.47 5.13 -1.52
N LEU A 24 -3.37 4.40 -2.62
CA LEU A 24 -2.14 4.33 -3.42
C LEU A 24 -2.15 5.26 -4.63
N ALA A 25 -3.26 5.94 -4.93
CA ALA A 25 -3.32 6.92 -6.00
C ALA A 25 -2.24 8.00 -5.87
N PRO A 26 -1.93 8.53 -4.68
CA PRO A 26 -0.87 9.52 -4.55
C PRO A 26 0.52 9.02 -4.97
N LEU A 27 0.73 7.71 -5.00
CA LEU A 27 1.98 7.10 -5.44
C LEU A 27 2.00 6.82 -6.93
N GLY A 28 0.94 7.20 -7.67
CA GLY A 28 0.83 6.92 -9.08
C GLY A 28 0.44 5.48 -9.41
N ILE A 29 -0.09 4.75 -8.43
CA ILE A 29 -0.48 3.36 -8.59
C ILE A 29 -1.93 3.30 -9.03
N THR A 30 -2.18 2.54 -10.11
CA THR A 30 -3.52 2.37 -10.69
C THR A 30 -3.78 0.90 -10.96
N GLN A 31 -5.02 0.56 -11.29
CA GLN A 31 -5.35 -0.81 -11.64
C GLN A 31 -4.83 -1.15 -13.03
N ILE A 32 -4.08 -2.25 -13.13
CA ILE A 32 -3.50 -2.74 -14.37
C ILE A 32 -4.44 -3.75 -15.04
N MET A 33 -4.97 -4.66 -14.27
CA MET A 33 -5.93 -5.66 -14.74
C MET A 33 -6.75 -6.16 -13.57
N GLY A 34 -7.78 -6.93 -13.85
CA GLY A 34 -8.59 -7.50 -12.81
C GLY A 34 -9.89 -8.08 -13.35
N ASP A 35 -10.64 -8.67 -12.47
CA ASP A 35 -11.98 -9.19 -12.75
C ASP A 35 -12.89 -8.88 -11.57
N GLU A 36 -13.98 -9.63 -11.42
CA GLU A 36 -14.95 -9.36 -10.36
C GLU A 36 -14.49 -9.81 -8.97
N LYS A 37 -13.39 -10.58 -8.88
CA LYS A 37 -12.89 -11.13 -7.62
C LYS A 37 -11.45 -10.74 -7.32
N SER A 38 -10.75 -10.11 -8.25
CA SER A 38 -9.34 -9.78 -8.07
C SER A 38 -8.94 -8.52 -8.83
N ALA A 39 -7.89 -7.89 -8.36
CA ALA A 39 -7.29 -6.74 -9.02
C ALA A 39 -5.78 -6.83 -8.91
N MET A 40 -5.10 -6.43 -9.97
CA MET A 40 -3.66 -6.22 -9.96
C MET A 40 -3.43 -4.73 -10.16
N ILE A 41 -2.73 -4.12 -9.23
CA ILE A 41 -2.47 -2.69 -9.24
C ILE A 41 -0.97 -2.44 -9.24
N GLY A 42 -0.55 -1.32 -9.80
CA GLY A 42 0.87 -0.99 -9.85
C GLY A 42 1.14 0.21 -10.74
N ARG A 43 2.41 0.42 -11.04
CA ARG A 43 2.87 1.41 -12.00
C ARG A 43 3.50 0.68 -13.16
N GLN A 44 3.34 1.22 -14.37
CA GLN A 44 3.90 0.62 -15.58
C GLN A 44 5.42 0.49 -15.46
N GLY A 45 5.95 -0.69 -15.78
CA GLY A 45 7.38 -0.96 -15.72
C GLY A 45 7.94 -1.25 -14.32
N GLU A 46 7.08 -1.26 -13.32
CA GLU A 46 7.46 -1.58 -11.94
C GLU A 46 6.66 -2.79 -11.48
N GLY A 47 7.02 -3.34 -10.33
CA GLY A 47 6.32 -4.49 -9.79
C GLY A 47 4.86 -4.21 -9.50
N ALA A 48 4.06 -5.26 -9.44
CA ALA A 48 2.64 -5.18 -9.23
C ALA A 48 2.23 -5.84 -7.91
N PHE A 49 1.08 -5.40 -7.41
CA PHE A 49 0.47 -5.91 -6.20
C PHE A 49 -0.90 -6.49 -6.57
N TRP A 50 -1.10 -7.77 -6.25
CA TRP A 50 -2.35 -8.47 -6.51
C TRP A 50 -3.13 -8.70 -5.23
N PHE A 51 -4.44 -8.55 -5.28
CA PHE A 51 -5.31 -8.99 -4.21
C PHE A 51 -6.61 -9.54 -4.77
N GLY A 52 -7.19 -10.50 -4.06
CA GLY A 52 -8.41 -11.15 -4.52
C GLY A 52 -9.08 -11.94 -3.40
N SER A 53 -10.34 -12.31 -3.63
CA SER A 53 -11.15 -13.02 -2.65
C SER A 53 -11.35 -14.49 -3.03
N TYR A 54 -10.27 -15.17 -3.40
CA TYR A 54 -10.32 -16.59 -3.78
C TYR A 54 -10.19 -17.53 -2.58
N ALA A 55 -9.68 -17.03 -1.47
CA ALA A 55 -9.50 -17.83 -0.26
C ALA A 55 -9.61 -16.92 0.96
N THR A 56 -9.80 -17.51 2.14
CA THR A 56 -9.78 -16.77 3.39
C THR A 56 -8.39 -16.18 3.59
N PRO A 57 -8.29 -14.89 3.97
CA PRO A 57 -6.99 -14.31 4.31
C PRO A 57 -6.30 -15.11 5.41
N ALA A 58 -5.00 -15.33 5.22
CA ALA A 58 -4.17 -16.03 6.21
C ALA A 58 -3.68 -15.03 7.29
N SER A 59 -2.45 -15.18 7.75
CA SER A 59 -1.88 -14.24 8.71
C SER A 59 -1.68 -12.87 8.09
N PRO A 60 -1.78 -11.79 8.88
CA PRO A 60 -1.46 -10.45 8.40
C PRO A 60 -0.03 -10.36 7.86
N VAL A 61 0.16 -9.54 6.86
CA VAL A 61 1.48 -9.29 6.25
C VAL A 61 1.84 -7.82 6.36
N HIS A 62 3.11 -7.51 6.10
CA HIS A 62 3.61 -6.14 6.00
C HIS A 62 4.11 -5.90 4.59
N ILE A 63 3.62 -4.85 3.94
CA ILE A 63 4.07 -4.44 2.61
C ILE A 63 4.39 -2.96 2.64
N ALA A 64 5.58 -2.59 2.15
CA ALA A 64 5.99 -1.20 2.02
C ALA A 64 6.05 -0.83 0.55
N PHE A 65 5.35 0.23 0.19
CA PHE A 65 5.36 0.77 -1.16
C PHE A 65 6.36 1.92 -1.24
N ALA A 66 7.19 1.90 -2.28
CA ALA A 66 8.18 2.94 -2.47
C ALA A 66 7.52 4.23 -2.96
N ALA A 67 7.75 5.31 -2.25
CA ALA A 67 7.33 6.65 -2.66
C ALA A 67 8.56 7.42 -3.15
N LYS A 68 8.36 8.31 -4.12
CA LYS A 68 9.45 9.11 -4.67
C LYS A 68 9.75 10.34 -3.82
N THR A 69 8.76 10.85 -3.10
CA THR A 69 8.89 12.06 -2.29
C THR A 69 8.25 11.85 -0.93
N ARG A 70 8.68 12.65 0.04
CA ARG A 70 8.05 12.64 1.36
C ARG A 70 6.60 13.13 1.28
N GLU A 71 6.30 14.03 0.36
CA GLU A 71 4.92 14.48 0.16
C GLU A 71 4.00 13.34 -0.27
N GLN A 72 4.48 12.44 -1.14
CA GLN A 72 3.70 11.25 -1.51
C GLN A 72 3.41 10.37 -0.29
N VAL A 73 4.35 10.26 0.65
CA VAL A 73 4.14 9.51 1.89
C VAL A 73 3.03 10.17 2.71
N ARG A 74 3.07 11.49 2.85
CA ARG A 74 2.03 12.25 3.58
C ARG A 74 0.65 12.09 2.93
N GLN A 75 0.60 12.19 1.60
CA GLN A 75 -0.65 12.02 0.84
C GLN A 75 -1.19 10.61 0.95
N PHE A 76 -0.31 9.60 0.91
CA PHE A 76 -0.71 8.21 1.13
C PHE A 76 -1.42 8.04 2.47
N HIS A 77 -0.83 8.55 3.54
CA HIS A 77 -1.39 8.41 4.89
C HIS A 77 -2.77 9.06 4.98
N THR A 78 -2.90 10.29 4.49
CA THR A 78 -4.18 11.00 4.47
C THR A 78 -5.23 10.23 3.66
N ALA A 79 -4.87 9.77 2.46
CA ALA A 79 -5.80 9.05 1.58
C ALA A 79 -6.20 7.70 2.16
N ALA A 80 -5.25 6.98 2.77
CA ALA A 80 -5.53 5.68 3.37
C ALA A 80 -6.47 5.78 4.56
N LEU A 81 -6.29 6.78 5.42
CA LEU A 81 -7.21 7.01 6.53
C LEU A 81 -8.60 7.38 6.02
N ALA A 82 -8.68 8.23 5.00
CA ALA A 82 -9.97 8.61 4.40
C ALA A 82 -10.66 7.41 3.74
N ALA A 83 -9.90 6.41 3.31
CA ALA A 83 -10.43 5.19 2.68
C ALA A 83 -10.78 4.10 3.70
N GLY A 84 -10.71 4.39 4.99
CA GLY A 84 -11.11 3.46 6.05
C GLY A 84 -9.97 2.70 6.71
N GLY A 85 -8.73 2.98 6.37
CA GLY A 85 -7.58 2.41 7.06
C GLY A 85 -7.43 2.97 8.46
N LYS A 86 -6.70 2.26 9.31
CA LYS A 86 -6.40 2.69 10.67
C LYS A 86 -4.97 3.19 10.75
N ASP A 87 -4.74 4.29 11.48
CA ASP A 87 -3.41 4.80 11.70
C ASP A 87 -2.55 3.78 12.46
N ASN A 88 -1.35 3.55 11.94
CA ASN A 88 -0.34 2.69 12.56
C ASN A 88 1.03 3.37 12.59
N GLY A 89 1.09 4.64 12.31
CA GLY A 89 2.32 5.44 12.34
C GLY A 89 2.21 6.63 11.40
N ALA A 90 2.18 7.85 11.97
CA ALA A 90 2.07 9.07 11.19
C ALA A 90 3.32 9.29 10.33
N PRO A 91 3.20 10.06 9.22
CA PRO A 91 4.35 10.37 8.39
C PRO A 91 5.48 11.02 9.20
N GLY A 92 6.68 10.51 9.06
CA GLY A 92 7.82 11.03 9.77
C GLY A 92 9.09 10.21 9.55
N LEU A 93 10.19 10.75 10.01
CA LEU A 93 11.47 10.07 9.94
C LEU A 93 11.52 8.90 10.95
N ARG A 94 12.17 7.82 10.51
CA ARG A 94 12.46 6.65 11.33
C ARG A 94 13.99 6.43 11.32
N PRO A 95 14.75 7.26 12.06
CA PRO A 95 16.22 7.20 12.00
C PRO A 95 16.78 5.86 12.48
N GLU A 96 16.02 5.11 13.26
CA GLU A 96 16.42 3.77 13.72
C GLU A 96 16.56 2.77 12.56
N TYR A 97 15.91 3.03 11.41
CA TYR A 97 16.03 2.19 10.22
C TYR A 97 17.07 2.72 9.24
N HIS A 98 17.07 4.05 9.02
CA HIS A 98 17.95 4.70 8.06
C HIS A 98 17.82 6.22 8.24
N PRO A 99 18.91 7.02 8.05
CA PRO A 99 18.85 8.47 8.29
C PRO A 99 17.78 9.20 7.48
N ASN A 100 17.46 8.72 6.28
CA ASN A 100 16.47 9.34 5.41
C ASN A 100 15.20 8.50 5.27
N TYR A 101 14.97 7.58 6.19
CA TYR A 101 13.78 6.75 6.15
C TYR A 101 12.57 7.56 6.60
N TYR A 102 11.76 7.99 5.64
CA TYR A 102 10.54 8.75 5.91
C TYR A 102 9.35 7.87 5.53
N GLY A 103 8.61 7.41 6.51
CA GLY A 103 7.55 6.44 6.31
C GLY A 103 6.26 6.81 7.01
N ALA A 104 5.17 6.20 6.56
CA ALA A 104 3.87 6.25 7.21
C ALA A 104 3.24 4.87 7.11
N PHE A 105 2.47 4.50 8.12
CA PHE A 105 1.96 3.15 8.29
C PHE A 105 0.47 3.21 8.55
N ILE A 106 -0.28 2.31 7.92
CA ILE A 106 -1.71 2.11 8.19
C ILE A 106 -2.00 0.61 8.29
N ILE A 107 -3.12 0.30 8.92
CA ILE A 107 -3.66 -1.06 8.94
C ILE A 107 -4.85 -1.09 8.00
N ASP A 108 -4.86 -2.03 7.07
CA ASP A 108 -5.97 -2.17 6.12
C ASP A 108 -7.15 -2.92 6.75
N HIS A 109 -8.20 -3.18 5.95
CA HIS A 109 -9.42 -3.82 6.44
C HIS A 109 -9.21 -5.26 6.89
N ASP A 110 -8.14 -5.91 6.44
CA ASP A 110 -7.80 -7.29 6.80
C ASP A 110 -6.70 -7.39 7.86
N GLY A 111 -6.26 -6.26 8.40
CA GLY A 111 -5.27 -6.23 9.47
C GLY A 111 -3.82 -6.20 8.98
N HIS A 112 -3.59 -5.98 7.69
CA HIS A 112 -2.23 -5.89 7.15
C HIS A 112 -1.60 -4.54 7.44
N ASN A 113 -0.31 -4.55 7.73
CA ASN A 113 0.47 -3.33 7.94
C ASN A 113 0.99 -2.84 6.60
N ILE A 114 0.40 -1.76 6.11
CA ILE A 114 0.73 -1.19 4.80
C ILE A 114 1.47 0.13 5.01
N GLU A 115 2.57 0.27 4.31
CA GLU A 115 3.49 1.38 4.49
C GLU A 115 3.77 2.06 3.16
N ALA A 116 3.97 3.38 3.18
CA ALA A 116 4.66 4.08 2.10
C ALA A 116 5.95 4.65 2.68
N VAL A 117 7.06 4.50 1.96
CA VAL A 117 8.38 4.93 2.44
C VAL A 117 9.15 5.63 1.34
N CYS A 118 9.80 6.72 1.71
CA CYS A 118 10.70 7.48 0.86
C CYS A 118 12.07 7.54 1.52
N HIS A 119 13.12 7.24 0.76
CA HIS A 119 14.51 7.28 1.25
C HIS A 119 15.26 8.55 0.80
N THR A 120 14.59 9.43 0.08
CA THR A 120 15.20 10.64 -0.46
C THR A 120 15.21 11.75 0.60
N PRO A 121 16.33 12.45 0.81
CA PRO A 121 16.33 13.65 1.66
C PRO A 121 15.40 14.71 1.08
N GLU A 122 14.81 15.50 1.96
CA GLU A 122 13.94 16.60 1.52
C GLU A 122 14.68 17.91 1.48
#